data_f629b4e691c8c52734020f4c413ff105
#
_entry.id   f629b4e691c8c52734020f4c413ff105
#
_cell.length_a   1.000
_cell.length_b   1.000
_cell.length_c   1.000
_cell.angle_alpha   90.00
_cell.angle_beta   90.00
_cell.angle_gamma   90.00
#
_symmetry.space_group_name_H-M   'P 1'
#
loop_
_entity.id
_entity.type
_entity.pdbx_description
1 polymer ?
#
loop_
_entity_poly.entity_id
_entity_poly.type
_entity_poly.pdbx_seq_one_letter_code
_entity_poly.pdbx_strand_id
1 'polypeptide(L)'
;MTQPISSRLCLAAALVAALAVGSMVAAERSSSAMATAATRFVNALTPDQRQQASFAFDSDERLHWHFIPTETFPRKGLLVQSMNESQRKLAQELLKAGLSQRGYLTATSIMDLETVLGALEAAGRSVEAQPRSAPLVRNPVGYFFSIFGTPSARDTWGWRVEGHHVSLHFTVVNGTLVASTPSFFGSNPAEVREGPKKGLRILGPEEDAARALLQSLDASQRTKAILDAKAPNDMLTMAKVDISPLSPSGLPAEGMNATQRDLLMKLIDVYTGYMAPDIAADRQARLRKAGVEKIGFAWAGETERGKKHYYRIQGPTFLVEYDNTQNDGNHIHSVWRDFDGDFGRDLLREHLRTVAH
;
A
#
# COMPACT_ATOMS: atom_id res chain seq x y z
N MET A 1 17.98 47.98 -34.76
CA MET A 1 17.84 47.66 -33.32
C MET A 1 17.50 46.16 -33.22
N THR A 2 18.49 45.34 -33.10
CA THR A 2 18.38 43.88 -33.00
C THR A 2 18.64 43.48 -31.54
N GLN A 3 17.62 43.01 -30.84
CA GLN A 3 17.78 42.45 -29.52
C GLN A 3 18.36 41.02 -29.62
N PRO A 4 19.29 40.61 -28.75
CA PRO A 4 19.95 39.32 -28.85
C PRO A 4 19.03 38.18 -28.34
N ILE A 5 18.89 37.17 -29.23
CA ILE A 5 18.13 35.92 -29.00
C ILE A 5 18.74 35.06 -27.89
N SER A 6 19.94 35.37 -27.39
CA SER A 6 20.71 34.54 -26.47
C SER A 6 20.19 34.52 -25.00
N SER A 7 19.46 35.54 -24.55
CA SER A 7 19.02 35.59 -23.14
C SER A 7 17.79 34.73 -22.82
N ARG A 8 16.94 34.45 -23.80
CA ARG A 8 15.73 33.61 -23.59
C ARG A 8 16.04 32.10 -23.57
N LEU A 9 17.06 31.68 -24.33
CA LEU A 9 17.51 30.28 -24.31
C LEU A 9 18.23 29.89 -23.00
N CYS A 10 18.99 30.80 -22.42
CA CYS A 10 19.65 30.56 -21.13
C CYS A 10 18.67 30.48 -19.96
N LEU A 11 17.57 31.28 -19.99
CA LEU A 11 16.54 31.17 -18.92
C LEU A 11 15.74 29.86 -19.00
N ALA A 12 15.42 29.40 -20.22
CA ALA A 12 14.70 28.13 -20.40
C ALA A 12 15.55 26.92 -20.00
N ALA A 13 16.84 26.92 -20.32
CA ALA A 13 17.77 25.87 -19.91
C ALA A 13 17.98 25.85 -18.38
N ALA A 14 18.06 27.03 -17.74
CA ALA A 14 18.18 27.11 -16.28
C ALA A 14 16.90 26.64 -15.55
N LEU A 15 15.72 26.90 -16.12
CA LEU A 15 14.44 26.44 -15.53
C LEU A 15 14.27 24.92 -15.64
N VAL A 16 14.67 24.32 -16.78
CA VAL A 16 14.62 22.86 -16.98
C VAL A 16 15.66 22.16 -16.09
N ALA A 17 16.84 22.72 -15.92
CA ALA A 17 17.87 22.19 -15.02
C ALA A 17 17.41 22.31 -13.54
N ALA A 18 16.76 23.39 -13.14
CA ALA A 18 16.23 23.57 -11.79
C ALA A 18 15.08 22.61 -11.48
N LEU A 19 14.22 22.30 -12.45
CA LEU A 19 13.15 21.31 -12.31
C LEU A 19 13.70 19.87 -12.25
N ALA A 20 14.73 19.53 -13.02
CA ALA A 20 15.38 18.24 -13.00
C ALA A 20 16.13 18.00 -11.66
N VAL A 21 16.87 19.02 -11.18
CA VAL A 21 17.54 18.97 -9.88
C VAL A 21 16.53 18.92 -8.73
N GLY A 22 15.41 19.64 -8.82
CA GLY A 22 14.33 19.58 -7.85
C GLY A 22 13.68 18.19 -7.74
N SER A 23 13.52 17.50 -8.87
CA SER A 23 12.98 16.12 -8.91
C SER A 23 13.98 15.08 -8.38
N MET A 24 15.27 15.22 -8.69
CA MET A 24 16.32 14.34 -8.15
C MET A 24 16.49 14.49 -6.62
N VAL A 25 16.46 15.72 -6.11
CA VAL A 25 16.50 15.99 -4.66
C VAL A 25 15.25 15.49 -3.94
N ALA A 26 14.08 15.48 -4.60
CA ALA A 26 12.86 14.88 -4.02
C ALA A 26 12.93 13.35 -3.98
N ALA A 27 13.53 12.69 -4.97
CA ALA A 27 13.72 11.23 -5.00
C ALA A 27 14.62 10.72 -3.86
N GLU A 28 15.67 11.47 -3.50
CA GLU A 28 16.53 11.15 -2.34
C GLU A 28 15.81 11.37 -0.99
N ARG A 29 14.78 12.21 -0.94
CA ARG A 29 14.19 12.65 0.33
C ARG A 29 13.50 11.54 1.13
N SER A 30 12.71 10.65 0.51
CA SER A 30 11.97 9.63 1.29
C SER A 30 12.89 8.53 1.81
N SER A 31 13.86 8.05 1.04
CA SER A 31 14.85 7.07 1.50
C SER A 31 15.70 7.62 2.63
N SER A 32 16.19 8.86 2.51
CA SER A 32 16.97 9.56 3.54
C SER A 32 16.13 9.89 4.78
N ALA A 33 14.89 10.35 4.59
CA ALA A 33 13.96 10.60 5.68
C ALA A 33 13.63 9.31 6.46
N MET A 34 13.39 8.19 5.75
CA MET A 34 13.18 6.88 6.38
C MET A 34 14.43 6.42 7.15
N ALA A 35 15.64 6.56 6.59
CA ALA A 35 16.88 6.20 7.26
C ALA A 35 17.08 7.01 8.55
N THR A 36 16.84 8.31 8.50
CA THR A 36 16.91 9.20 9.66
C THR A 36 15.89 8.85 10.72
N ALA A 37 14.63 8.66 10.34
CA ALA A 37 13.54 8.33 11.24
C ALA A 37 13.75 6.95 11.89
N ALA A 38 14.15 5.94 11.11
CA ALA A 38 14.43 4.59 11.60
C ALA A 38 15.64 4.58 12.57
N THR A 39 16.70 5.31 12.25
CA THR A 39 17.87 5.44 13.16
C THR A 39 17.47 6.08 14.48
N ARG A 40 16.69 7.15 14.46
CA ARG A 40 16.19 7.80 15.69
C ARG A 40 15.27 6.86 16.49
N PHE A 41 14.40 6.12 15.81
CA PHE A 41 13.54 5.14 16.43
C PHE A 41 14.36 4.05 17.13
N VAL A 42 15.27 3.36 16.43
CA VAL A 42 16.09 2.29 16.98
C VAL A 42 16.98 2.77 18.15
N ASN A 43 17.54 3.99 18.06
CA ASN A 43 18.38 4.56 19.12
C ASN A 43 17.59 4.90 20.39
N ALA A 44 16.29 5.15 20.29
CA ALA A 44 15.44 5.43 21.46
C ALA A 44 14.91 4.16 22.17
N LEU A 45 15.16 2.97 21.61
CA LEU A 45 14.74 1.69 22.17
C LEU A 45 15.69 1.21 23.28
N THR A 46 15.13 0.56 24.30
CA THR A 46 15.91 -0.21 25.26
C THR A 46 16.60 -1.38 24.55
N PRO A 47 17.64 -2.02 25.16
CA PRO A 47 18.28 -3.19 24.57
C PRO A 47 17.30 -4.30 24.20
N ASP A 48 16.35 -4.63 25.07
CA ASP A 48 15.35 -5.67 24.87
C ASP A 48 14.35 -5.30 23.75
N GLN A 49 13.90 -4.05 23.71
CA GLN A 49 13.03 -3.56 22.64
C GLN A 49 13.75 -3.55 21.29
N ARG A 50 15.04 -3.19 21.28
CA ARG A 50 15.84 -3.20 20.05
C ARG A 50 16.02 -4.64 19.54
N GLN A 51 16.25 -5.61 20.41
CA GLN A 51 16.31 -7.02 20.04
C GLN A 51 14.99 -7.50 19.42
N GLN A 52 13.85 -7.06 19.95
CA GLN A 52 12.53 -7.39 19.38
C GLN A 52 12.29 -6.71 18.02
N ALA A 53 12.73 -5.46 17.85
CA ALA A 53 12.47 -4.67 16.65
C ALA A 53 13.39 -5.00 15.48
N SER A 54 14.59 -5.54 15.71
CA SER A 54 15.68 -5.61 14.71
C SER A 54 15.97 -7.04 14.28
N PHE A 55 16.09 -7.23 12.98
CA PHE A 55 16.38 -8.51 12.32
C PHE A 55 17.53 -8.34 11.33
N ALA A 56 18.23 -9.42 11.01
CA ALA A 56 19.14 -9.43 9.86
C ALA A 56 18.35 -9.13 8.57
N PHE A 57 18.97 -8.44 7.61
CA PHE A 57 18.27 -8.07 6.36
C PHE A 57 17.82 -9.29 5.55
N ASP A 58 18.59 -10.35 5.56
CA ASP A 58 18.35 -11.63 4.89
C ASP A 58 17.46 -12.60 5.70
N SER A 59 16.96 -12.16 6.85
CA SER A 59 16.04 -12.97 7.67
C SER A 59 14.75 -13.29 6.92
N ASP A 60 14.33 -14.56 6.99
CA ASP A 60 13.03 -15.03 6.46
C ASP A 60 11.84 -14.28 7.07
N GLU A 61 12.02 -13.70 8.27
CA GLU A 61 11.00 -12.87 8.91
C GLU A 61 10.56 -11.70 8.03
N ARG A 62 11.44 -11.19 7.15
CA ARG A 62 11.10 -10.11 6.21
C ARG A 62 10.01 -10.50 5.22
N LEU A 63 9.85 -11.79 4.93
CA LEU A 63 8.86 -12.35 4.01
C LEU A 63 7.63 -12.91 4.74
N HIS A 64 7.71 -13.07 6.07
CA HIS A 64 6.64 -13.62 6.89
C HIS A 64 5.67 -12.50 7.31
N TRP A 65 4.60 -12.33 6.55
CA TRP A 65 3.64 -11.24 6.72
C TRP A 65 2.19 -11.69 6.63
N HIS A 66 1.29 -10.95 7.26
CA HIS A 66 -0.15 -11.13 7.12
C HIS A 66 -0.91 -9.86 7.55
N PHE A 67 -2.23 -9.84 7.27
CA PHE A 67 -3.14 -8.74 7.59
C PHE A 67 -4.29 -9.13 8.52
N ILE A 68 -4.41 -10.43 8.87
CA ILE A 68 -5.45 -10.93 9.79
C ILE A 68 -5.09 -10.62 11.26
N PRO A 69 -6.03 -10.80 12.22
CA PRO A 69 -5.78 -10.54 13.63
C PRO A 69 -4.54 -11.26 14.18
N THR A 70 -3.84 -10.61 15.10
CA THR A 70 -2.57 -11.09 15.69
C THR A 70 -2.74 -12.41 16.43
N GLU A 71 -3.89 -12.66 17.02
CA GLU A 71 -4.23 -13.91 17.71
C GLU A 71 -4.30 -15.11 16.74
N THR A 72 -4.59 -14.84 15.46
CA THR A 72 -4.65 -15.86 14.40
C THR A 72 -3.30 -16.01 13.68
N PHE A 73 -2.53 -14.93 13.59
CA PHE A 73 -1.20 -14.91 12.98
C PHE A 73 -0.24 -14.13 13.89
N PRO A 74 0.51 -14.82 14.77
CA PRO A 74 1.48 -14.18 15.65
C PRO A 74 2.56 -13.45 14.86
N ARG A 75 2.84 -12.21 15.27
CA ARG A 75 3.82 -11.34 14.61
C ARG A 75 5.05 -11.14 15.48
N LYS A 76 6.20 -10.99 14.83
CA LYS A 76 7.41 -10.49 15.45
C LYS A 76 7.56 -8.98 15.19
N GLY A 77 8.51 -8.36 15.84
CA GLY A 77 8.71 -6.92 15.84
C GLY A 77 8.36 -6.29 17.17
N LEU A 78 8.59 -5.00 17.32
CA LEU A 78 8.26 -4.26 18.55
C LEU A 78 6.81 -3.78 18.49
N LEU A 79 6.01 -4.26 19.44
CA LEU A 79 4.61 -3.89 19.60
C LEU A 79 4.49 -2.42 20.04
N VAL A 80 3.65 -1.62 19.36
CA VAL A 80 3.42 -0.19 19.69
C VAL A 80 2.91 -0.02 21.13
N GLN A 81 2.09 -0.96 21.62
CA GLN A 81 1.64 -0.96 23.00
C GLN A 81 2.78 -1.00 24.03
N SER A 82 3.91 -1.65 23.71
CA SER A 82 5.09 -1.77 24.57
C SER A 82 6.01 -0.55 24.50
N MET A 83 5.72 0.43 23.65
CA MET A 83 6.49 1.65 23.50
C MET A 83 5.99 2.73 24.46
N ASN A 84 6.91 3.54 24.99
CA ASN A 84 6.55 4.77 25.66
C ASN A 84 6.11 5.85 24.66
N GLU A 85 5.61 6.99 25.15
CA GLU A 85 5.08 8.06 24.30
C GLU A 85 6.11 8.61 23.31
N SER A 86 7.35 8.81 23.74
CA SER A 86 8.43 9.31 22.86
C SER A 86 8.78 8.30 21.77
N GLN A 87 8.84 7.02 22.09
CA GLN A 87 9.08 5.94 21.13
C GLN A 87 7.94 5.81 20.12
N ARG A 88 6.68 5.94 20.55
CA ARG A 88 5.50 5.95 19.66
C ARG A 88 5.55 7.12 18.67
N LYS A 89 5.96 8.31 19.13
CA LYS A 89 6.16 9.47 18.23
C LYS A 89 7.22 9.17 17.16
N LEU A 90 8.35 8.55 17.53
CA LEU A 90 9.39 8.18 16.56
C LEU A 90 8.94 7.08 15.59
N ALA A 91 8.17 6.10 16.03
CA ALA A 91 7.54 5.11 15.15
C ALA A 91 6.57 5.76 14.14
N GLN A 92 5.80 6.74 14.59
CA GLN A 92 4.92 7.53 13.70
C GLN A 92 5.72 8.40 12.72
N GLU A 93 6.87 8.97 13.11
CA GLU A 93 7.76 9.70 12.18
C GLU A 93 8.31 8.76 11.10
N LEU A 94 8.66 7.51 11.44
CA LEU A 94 9.06 6.51 10.45
C LEU A 94 7.90 6.19 9.48
N LEU A 95 6.70 6.01 10.00
CA LEU A 95 5.51 5.77 9.17
C LEU A 95 5.25 6.94 8.20
N LYS A 96 5.37 8.19 8.66
CA LYS A 96 5.24 9.40 7.83
C LYS A 96 6.32 9.50 6.75
N ALA A 97 7.53 9.01 7.02
CA ALA A 97 8.63 9.09 6.06
C ALA A 97 8.41 8.22 4.81
N GLY A 98 7.68 7.11 4.93
CA GLY A 98 7.34 6.21 3.81
C GLY A 98 6.02 6.55 3.10
N LEU A 99 5.16 7.33 3.72
CA LEU A 99 3.80 7.60 3.27
C LEU A 99 3.58 9.06 2.92
N SER A 100 2.60 9.32 2.06
CA SER A 100 2.00 10.64 1.92
C SER A 100 1.20 11.00 3.18
N GLN A 101 0.81 12.27 3.30
CA GLN A 101 -0.12 12.69 4.35
C GLN A 101 -1.41 11.85 4.32
N ARG A 102 -1.94 11.56 3.13
CA ARG A 102 -3.12 10.73 2.95
C ARG A 102 -2.85 9.28 3.39
N GLY A 103 -1.75 8.69 2.97
CA GLY A 103 -1.37 7.32 3.36
C GLY A 103 -1.19 7.17 4.87
N TYR A 104 -0.54 8.16 5.50
CA TYR A 104 -0.40 8.21 6.96
C TYR A 104 -1.76 8.27 7.68
N LEU A 105 -2.65 9.17 7.24
CA LEU A 105 -3.99 9.29 7.82
C LEU A 105 -4.82 8.03 7.58
N THR A 106 -4.70 7.38 6.42
CA THR A 106 -5.37 6.10 6.14
C THR A 106 -4.88 5.01 7.09
N ALA A 107 -3.56 4.83 7.24
CA ALA A 107 -2.98 3.84 8.14
C ALA A 107 -3.45 4.05 9.60
N THR A 108 -3.33 5.27 10.11
CA THR A 108 -3.72 5.58 11.49
C THR A 108 -5.23 5.50 11.72
N SER A 109 -6.04 5.87 10.72
CA SER A 109 -7.51 5.72 10.81
C SER A 109 -7.94 4.26 10.83
N ILE A 110 -7.25 3.37 10.11
CA ILE A 110 -7.47 1.92 10.18
C ILE A 110 -7.10 1.39 11.57
N MET A 111 -5.96 1.83 12.12
CA MET A 111 -5.58 1.48 13.49
C MET A 111 -6.64 1.93 14.51
N ASP A 112 -7.14 3.15 14.39
CA ASP A 112 -8.20 3.69 15.27
C ASP A 112 -9.56 3.02 15.07
N LEU A 113 -9.80 2.42 13.89
CA LEU A 113 -11.04 1.71 13.58
C LEU A 113 -11.19 0.44 14.42
N GLU A 114 -10.11 -0.14 14.93
CA GLU A 114 -10.14 -1.25 15.89
C GLU A 114 -11.06 -0.95 17.09
N THR A 115 -11.07 0.30 17.58
CA THR A 115 -11.97 0.72 18.67
C THR A 115 -13.45 0.61 18.28
N VAL A 116 -13.77 0.98 17.02
CA VAL A 116 -15.16 0.88 16.52
C VAL A 116 -15.54 -0.57 16.33
N LEU A 117 -14.65 -1.36 15.72
CA LEU A 117 -14.87 -2.79 15.51
C LEU A 117 -15.09 -3.51 16.84
N GLY A 118 -14.27 -3.26 17.86
CA GLY A 118 -14.42 -3.82 19.19
C GLY A 118 -15.78 -3.49 19.83
N ALA A 119 -16.25 -2.25 19.67
CA ALA A 119 -17.57 -1.84 20.17
C ALA A 119 -18.73 -2.54 19.42
N LEU A 120 -18.59 -2.72 18.08
CA LEU A 120 -19.57 -3.46 17.27
C LEU A 120 -19.63 -4.94 17.65
N GLU A 121 -18.49 -5.58 17.85
CA GLU A 121 -18.39 -6.98 18.27
C GLU A 121 -18.97 -7.18 19.67
N ALA A 122 -18.64 -6.32 20.63
CA ALA A 122 -19.20 -6.36 21.98
C ALA A 122 -20.73 -6.18 21.99
N ALA A 123 -21.27 -5.44 21.03
CA ALA A 123 -22.73 -5.27 20.87
C ALA A 123 -23.39 -6.40 20.05
N GLY A 124 -22.64 -7.45 19.65
CA GLY A 124 -23.14 -8.55 18.81
C GLY A 124 -23.52 -8.15 17.38
N ARG A 125 -22.97 -7.02 16.88
CA ARG A 125 -23.30 -6.43 15.58
C ARG A 125 -22.26 -6.68 14.48
N SER A 126 -21.14 -7.28 14.83
CA SER A 126 -20.13 -7.71 13.87
C SER A 126 -20.31 -9.21 13.59
N VAL A 127 -20.46 -9.58 12.34
CA VAL A 127 -20.67 -10.98 11.94
C VAL A 127 -19.36 -11.54 11.39
N GLU A 128 -18.33 -11.62 12.19
CA GLU A 128 -17.26 -12.58 11.89
C GLU A 128 -17.74 -13.96 12.34
N ALA A 129 -18.36 -14.65 11.41
CA ALA A 129 -19.07 -15.92 11.65
C ALA A 129 -18.09 -17.11 11.74
N GLN A 130 -17.16 -17.08 12.70
CA GLN A 130 -16.44 -18.31 13.09
C GLN A 130 -16.46 -18.43 14.63
N PRO A 131 -16.88 -19.57 15.21
CA PRO A 131 -16.68 -19.83 16.61
C PRO A 131 -15.19 -19.85 16.89
N ARG A 132 -14.70 -18.88 17.66
CA ARG A 132 -13.29 -18.78 18.05
C ARG A 132 -13.10 -19.29 19.48
N SER A 133 -11.97 -19.94 19.70
CA SER A 133 -11.58 -20.42 21.03
C SER A 133 -11.26 -19.29 22.03
N ALA A 134 -10.99 -18.06 21.53
CA ALA A 134 -10.74 -16.88 22.35
C ALA A 134 -11.27 -15.59 21.67
N PRO A 135 -11.70 -14.60 22.46
CA PRO A 135 -12.09 -13.27 21.95
C PRO A 135 -10.91 -12.60 21.25
N LEU A 136 -11.16 -11.89 20.14
CA LEU A 136 -10.16 -11.02 19.52
C LEU A 136 -9.96 -9.76 20.33
N VAL A 137 -8.71 -9.34 20.48
CA VAL A 137 -8.37 -8.08 21.12
C VAL A 137 -8.29 -6.98 20.07
N ARG A 138 -9.31 -6.11 20.00
CA ARG A 138 -9.34 -4.96 19.11
C ARG A 138 -8.57 -3.80 19.75
N ASN A 139 -7.34 -3.58 19.28
CA ASN A 139 -6.41 -2.67 19.93
C ASN A 139 -5.76 -1.71 18.93
N PRO A 140 -6.03 -0.39 19.00
CA PRO A 140 -5.41 0.63 18.13
C PRO A 140 -3.88 0.69 18.20
N VAL A 141 -3.27 0.15 19.26
CA VAL A 141 -1.82 0.04 19.44
C VAL A 141 -1.30 -1.40 19.31
N GLY A 142 -2.11 -2.30 18.74
CA GLY A 142 -1.79 -3.71 18.45
C GLY A 142 -1.00 -3.91 17.15
N TYR A 143 -0.09 -2.98 16.82
CA TYR A 143 0.70 -2.97 15.60
C TYR A 143 2.18 -3.14 15.91
N PHE A 144 2.94 -3.76 14.99
CA PHE A 144 4.34 -4.12 15.18
C PHE A 144 5.22 -3.38 14.19
N PHE A 145 6.36 -2.88 14.68
CA PHE A 145 7.41 -2.29 13.84
C PHE A 145 8.62 -3.22 13.82
N SER A 146 9.09 -3.53 12.61
CA SER A 146 10.27 -4.37 12.37
C SER A 146 11.27 -3.62 11.49
N ILE A 147 12.55 -3.69 11.84
CA ILE A 147 13.68 -3.15 11.08
C ILE A 147 14.53 -4.32 10.60
N PHE A 148 14.84 -4.37 9.32
CA PHE A 148 15.64 -5.41 8.67
C PHE A 148 16.96 -4.82 8.18
N GLY A 149 18.08 -5.28 8.75
CA GLY A 149 19.38 -4.66 8.57
C GLY A 149 19.56 -3.41 9.39
N THR A 150 20.57 -2.60 9.05
CA THR A 150 20.89 -1.35 9.74
C THR A 150 20.35 -0.17 8.93
N PRO A 151 19.49 0.70 9.50
CA PRO A 151 19.03 1.90 8.79
C PRO A 151 20.21 2.75 8.34
N SER A 152 20.28 3.04 7.04
CA SER A 152 21.39 3.73 6.42
C SER A 152 20.92 4.58 5.24
N ALA A 153 21.58 5.73 5.04
CA ALA A 153 21.39 6.56 3.86
C ALA A 153 22.20 6.06 2.64
N ARG A 154 22.95 4.96 2.77
CA ARG A 154 23.86 4.45 1.72
C ARG A 154 23.68 2.97 1.45
N ASP A 155 23.35 2.19 2.48
CA ASP A 155 23.31 0.74 2.39
C ASP A 155 21.87 0.24 2.18
N THR A 156 21.75 -1.07 1.98
CA THR A 156 20.48 -1.76 1.83
C THR A 156 19.94 -2.18 3.19
N TRP A 157 18.69 -1.83 3.45
CA TRP A 157 17.94 -2.16 4.66
C TRP A 157 16.44 -2.12 4.38
N GLY A 158 15.63 -2.47 5.34
CA GLY A 158 14.18 -2.40 5.19
C GLY A 158 13.45 -2.22 6.51
N TRP A 159 12.15 -1.97 6.43
CA TRP A 159 11.28 -1.92 7.58
C TRP A 159 9.85 -2.31 7.22
N ARG A 160 9.12 -2.71 8.23
CA ARG A 160 7.72 -3.11 8.12
C ARG A 160 6.93 -2.56 9.29
N VAL A 161 5.69 -2.11 9.04
CA VAL A 161 4.65 -1.94 10.04
C VAL A 161 3.51 -2.87 9.69
N GLU A 162 3.06 -3.68 10.64
CA GLU A 162 1.96 -4.60 10.41
C GLU A 162 1.12 -4.87 11.66
N GLY A 163 -0.11 -5.25 11.43
CA GLY A 163 -1.10 -5.65 12.42
C GLY A 163 -2.40 -6.05 11.73
N HIS A 164 -3.51 -6.01 12.43
CA HIS A 164 -4.81 -6.22 11.81
C HIS A 164 -5.11 -5.09 10.83
N HIS A 165 -5.36 -5.44 9.58
CA HIS A 165 -5.74 -4.53 8.48
C HIS A 165 -4.68 -3.50 8.03
N VAL A 166 -3.46 -3.55 8.54
CA VAL A 166 -2.31 -2.77 8.01
C VAL A 166 -1.13 -3.70 7.84
N SER A 167 -0.53 -3.73 6.65
CA SER A 167 0.76 -4.39 6.43
C SER A 167 1.51 -3.66 5.32
N LEU A 168 2.52 -2.88 5.69
CA LEU A 168 3.29 -2.03 4.80
C LEU A 168 4.77 -2.39 4.88
N HIS A 169 5.36 -2.67 3.72
CA HIS A 169 6.74 -3.11 3.59
C HIS A 169 7.55 -2.10 2.80
N PHE A 170 8.72 -1.77 3.31
CA PHE A 170 9.66 -0.87 2.65
C PHE A 170 11.04 -1.51 2.60
N THR A 171 11.62 -1.57 1.42
CA THR A 171 13.02 -1.97 1.21
C THR A 171 13.75 -0.83 0.53
N VAL A 172 14.79 -0.32 1.18
CA VAL A 172 15.69 0.69 0.64
C VAL A 172 16.91 -0.02 0.09
N VAL A 173 17.26 0.19 -1.17
CA VAL A 173 18.44 -0.40 -1.82
C VAL A 173 19.42 0.71 -2.13
N ASN A 174 20.68 0.55 -1.68
CA ASN A 174 21.76 1.54 -1.83
C ASN A 174 21.39 2.94 -1.35
N GLY A 175 20.58 3.05 -0.33
CA GLY A 175 20.16 4.33 0.24
C GLY A 175 19.28 5.21 -0.68
N THR A 176 18.99 4.80 -1.91
CA THR A 176 18.31 5.64 -2.92
C THR A 176 17.05 5.03 -3.50
N LEU A 177 17.06 3.76 -3.85
CA LEU A 177 15.92 3.07 -4.46
C LEU A 177 14.99 2.52 -3.39
N VAL A 178 13.68 2.71 -3.54
CA VAL A 178 12.68 2.25 -2.57
C VAL A 178 11.66 1.35 -3.24
N ALA A 179 11.56 0.11 -2.76
CA ALA A 179 10.40 -0.75 -2.98
C ALA A 179 9.44 -0.60 -1.79
N SER A 180 8.16 -0.49 -2.07
CA SER A 180 7.10 -0.28 -1.07
C SER A 180 5.96 -1.29 -1.24
N THR A 181 6.30 -2.53 -1.56
CA THR A 181 5.36 -3.66 -1.74
C THR A 181 5.87 -4.93 -1.07
N PRO A 182 4.96 -5.80 -0.60
CA PRO A 182 3.49 -5.67 -0.56
C PRO A 182 3.02 -4.44 0.22
N SER A 183 1.91 -3.82 -0.23
CA SER A 183 1.28 -2.69 0.47
C SER A 183 -0.20 -3.00 0.67
N PHE A 184 -0.58 -3.28 1.91
CA PHE A 184 -1.92 -3.72 2.27
C PHE A 184 -2.60 -2.76 3.23
N PHE A 185 -3.86 -2.45 2.92
CA PHE A 185 -4.83 -1.81 3.81
C PHE A 185 -6.13 -2.59 3.82
N GLY A 186 -6.73 -2.75 5.00
CA GLY A 186 -8.07 -3.30 5.17
C GLY A 186 -8.95 -2.36 5.99
N SER A 187 -10.25 -2.57 5.96
CA SER A 187 -11.21 -1.79 6.75
C SER A 187 -12.38 -2.65 7.20
N ASN A 188 -12.54 -2.82 8.48
CA ASN A 188 -13.69 -3.48 9.09
C ASN A 188 -14.23 -2.61 10.25
N PRO A 189 -15.44 -2.01 10.10
CA PRO A 189 -16.31 -2.09 8.92
C PRO A 189 -15.77 -1.27 7.72
N ALA A 190 -16.23 -1.60 6.50
CA ALA A 190 -15.99 -0.79 5.30
C ALA A 190 -16.68 0.58 5.41
N GLU A 191 -17.91 0.58 5.94
CA GLU A 191 -18.68 1.78 6.31
C GLU A 191 -19.19 1.65 7.75
N VAL A 192 -18.90 2.63 8.58
CA VAL A 192 -19.47 2.73 9.92
C VAL A 192 -20.93 3.16 9.77
N ARG A 193 -21.87 2.24 10.01
CA ARG A 193 -23.29 2.46 9.75
C ARG A 193 -24.02 3.17 10.91
N GLU A 194 -23.40 3.25 12.09
CA GLU A 194 -24.00 3.82 13.30
C GLU A 194 -22.96 4.37 14.29
N GLY A 195 -23.41 5.06 15.32
CA GLY A 195 -22.54 5.64 16.36
C GLY A 195 -21.87 6.96 15.93
N PRO A 196 -20.92 7.46 16.73
CA PRO A 196 -20.30 8.77 16.53
C PRO A 196 -19.51 8.91 15.21
N LYS A 197 -19.04 7.81 14.64
CA LYS A 197 -18.30 7.78 13.37
C LYS A 197 -19.19 7.35 12.19
N LYS A 198 -20.53 7.41 12.30
CA LYS A 198 -21.45 7.03 11.22
C LYS A 198 -21.11 7.74 9.90
N GLY A 199 -21.05 6.96 8.82
CA GLY A 199 -20.71 7.41 7.48
C GLY A 199 -19.20 7.39 7.16
N LEU A 200 -18.33 7.07 8.14
CA LEU A 200 -16.90 6.92 7.88
C LEU A 200 -16.65 5.73 6.96
N ARG A 201 -15.93 5.97 5.85
CA ARG A 201 -15.43 4.99 4.86
C ARG A 201 -13.96 5.30 4.61
N ILE A 202 -13.04 4.58 5.26
CA ILE A 202 -11.61 4.87 5.18
C ILE A 202 -11.08 4.55 3.77
N LEU A 203 -11.47 3.40 3.20
CA LEU A 203 -11.11 2.95 1.86
C LEU A 203 -12.24 3.19 0.83
N GLY A 204 -13.05 4.24 1.06
CA GLY A 204 -14.12 4.63 0.15
C GLY A 204 -13.65 5.10 -1.23
N PRO A 205 -12.55 5.89 -1.31
CA PRO A 205 -12.03 6.35 -2.61
C PRO A 205 -11.70 5.24 -3.59
N GLU A 206 -11.20 4.09 -3.15
CA GLU A 206 -10.89 2.91 -3.96
C GLU A 206 -12.16 2.33 -4.57
N GLU A 207 -13.17 2.11 -3.75
CA GLU A 207 -14.45 1.58 -4.19
C GLU A 207 -15.14 2.53 -5.16
N ASP A 208 -15.19 3.82 -4.81
CA ASP A 208 -15.91 4.82 -5.60
C ASP A 208 -15.24 5.04 -6.97
N ALA A 209 -13.90 5.06 -7.05
CA ALA A 209 -13.17 5.18 -8.31
C ALA A 209 -13.33 3.93 -9.21
N ALA A 210 -13.24 2.72 -8.63
CA ALA A 210 -13.45 1.49 -9.38
C ALA A 210 -14.88 1.37 -9.91
N ARG A 211 -15.86 1.75 -9.11
CA ARG A 211 -17.27 1.75 -9.49
C ARG A 211 -17.57 2.78 -10.58
N ALA A 212 -16.95 3.97 -10.51
CA ALA A 212 -17.08 4.98 -11.57
C ALA A 212 -16.54 4.47 -12.91
N LEU A 213 -15.38 3.78 -12.89
CA LEU A 213 -14.85 3.12 -14.10
C LEU A 213 -15.83 2.06 -14.62
N LEU A 214 -16.29 1.14 -13.76
CA LEU A 214 -17.23 0.08 -14.15
C LEU A 214 -18.52 0.64 -14.75
N GLN A 215 -19.07 1.71 -14.17
CA GLN A 215 -20.30 2.36 -14.64
C GLN A 215 -20.13 3.02 -16.01
N SER A 216 -18.92 3.50 -16.34
CA SER A 216 -18.60 4.13 -17.62
C SER A 216 -18.50 3.15 -18.79
N LEU A 217 -18.40 1.84 -18.51
CA LEU A 217 -18.24 0.80 -19.53
C LEU A 217 -19.54 0.52 -20.25
N ASP A 218 -19.48 0.35 -21.56
CA ASP A 218 -20.60 -0.16 -22.37
C ASP A 218 -20.84 -1.66 -22.13
N ALA A 219 -21.91 -2.21 -22.74
CA ALA A 219 -22.31 -3.61 -22.53
C ALA A 219 -21.22 -4.60 -22.97
N SER A 220 -20.55 -4.35 -24.11
CA SER A 220 -19.47 -5.20 -24.64
C SER A 220 -18.24 -5.18 -23.74
N GLN A 221 -17.87 -3.99 -23.25
CA GLN A 221 -16.77 -3.80 -22.32
C GLN A 221 -17.06 -4.45 -20.96
N ARG A 222 -18.28 -4.32 -20.43
CA ARG A 222 -18.70 -4.98 -19.18
C ARG A 222 -18.60 -6.49 -19.27
N THR A 223 -18.96 -7.11 -20.40
CA THR A 223 -18.81 -8.56 -20.60
C THR A 223 -17.36 -9.01 -20.46
N LYS A 224 -16.38 -8.16 -20.82
CA LYS A 224 -14.95 -8.46 -20.66
C LYS A 224 -14.41 -8.13 -19.25
N ALA A 225 -14.95 -7.08 -18.62
CA ALA A 225 -14.54 -6.63 -17.31
C ALA A 225 -15.13 -7.47 -16.19
N ILE A 226 -16.41 -7.86 -16.27
CA ILE A 226 -17.08 -8.64 -15.22
C ILE A 226 -16.78 -10.12 -15.45
N LEU A 227 -15.94 -10.68 -14.59
CA LEU A 227 -15.48 -12.06 -14.71
C LEU A 227 -16.47 -13.09 -14.16
N ASP A 228 -17.21 -12.72 -13.12
CA ASP A 228 -18.18 -13.60 -12.46
C ASP A 228 -19.26 -12.76 -11.77
N ALA A 229 -20.48 -13.30 -11.72
CA ALA A 229 -21.57 -12.72 -10.94
C ALA A 229 -21.38 -12.86 -9.42
N LYS A 230 -20.50 -13.76 -8.99
CA LYS A 230 -20.15 -13.99 -7.59
C LYS A 230 -18.70 -13.59 -7.35
N ALA A 231 -18.49 -12.71 -6.38
CA ALA A 231 -17.13 -12.37 -5.93
C ALA A 231 -16.46 -13.55 -5.19
N PRO A 232 -15.12 -13.66 -5.23
CA PRO A 232 -14.39 -14.59 -4.38
C PRO A 232 -14.63 -14.24 -2.89
N ASN A 233 -14.30 -15.16 -1.99
CA ASN A 233 -14.52 -14.92 -0.55
C ASN A 233 -13.49 -14.00 0.08
N ASP A 234 -12.39 -13.71 -0.61
CA ASP A 234 -11.29 -12.82 -0.21
C ASP A 234 -10.40 -12.55 -1.43
N MET A 235 -9.34 -11.73 -1.25
CA MET A 235 -8.31 -11.52 -2.26
C MET A 235 -7.68 -12.86 -2.70
N LEU A 236 -7.45 -13.03 -4.01
CA LEU A 236 -6.95 -14.28 -4.58
C LEU A 236 -5.48 -14.55 -4.21
N THR A 237 -4.68 -13.48 -4.06
CA THR A 237 -3.27 -13.62 -3.69
C THR A 237 -3.05 -13.76 -2.18
N MET A 238 -4.00 -13.35 -1.36
CA MET A 238 -3.87 -13.40 0.10
C MET A 238 -2.51 -12.85 0.59
N ALA A 239 -1.90 -13.48 1.59
CA ALA A 239 -0.57 -13.16 2.09
C ALA A 239 0.54 -14.03 1.46
N LYS A 240 0.35 -14.56 0.25
CA LYS A 240 1.38 -15.34 -0.43
C LYS A 240 2.63 -14.49 -0.65
N VAL A 241 3.80 -15.10 -0.43
CA VAL A 241 5.10 -14.44 -0.66
C VAL A 241 5.35 -14.24 -2.15
N ASP A 242 5.09 -15.27 -2.95
CA ASP A 242 5.23 -15.25 -4.40
C ASP A 242 3.87 -15.21 -5.07
N ILE A 243 3.72 -14.29 -6.03
CA ILE A 243 2.51 -14.16 -6.82
C ILE A 243 2.84 -14.17 -8.32
N SER A 244 1.84 -14.53 -9.10
CA SER A 244 1.88 -14.51 -10.57
C SER A 244 0.68 -13.75 -11.12
N PRO A 245 0.74 -13.25 -12.36
CA PRO A 245 -0.40 -12.64 -13.01
C PRO A 245 -1.64 -13.55 -12.98
N LEU A 246 -2.79 -12.95 -12.67
CA LEU A 246 -4.06 -13.66 -12.62
C LEU A 246 -4.70 -13.67 -14.03
N SER A 247 -5.40 -14.76 -14.35
CA SER A 247 -6.10 -14.92 -15.64
C SER A 247 -7.59 -15.18 -15.40
N PRO A 248 -8.47 -14.55 -16.23
CA PRO A 248 -8.20 -13.50 -17.21
C PRO A 248 -7.87 -12.16 -16.54
N SER A 249 -7.13 -11.26 -17.22
CA SER A 249 -6.77 -9.93 -16.66
C SER A 249 -7.93 -8.92 -16.66
N GLY A 250 -9.05 -9.24 -17.31
CA GLY A 250 -10.22 -8.36 -17.49
C GLY A 250 -10.14 -7.51 -18.76
N LEU A 251 -10.82 -6.36 -18.78
CA LEU A 251 -10.83 -5.41 -19.90
C LEU A 251 -9.50 -4.63 -19.92
N PRO A 252 -8.66 -4.77 -20.97
CA PRO A 252 -7.42 -4.00 -21.06
C PRO A 252 -7.71 -2.53 -21.45
N ALA A 253 -6.83 -1.63 -21.04
CA ALA A 253 -6.97 -0.18 -21.31
C ALA A 253 -6.95 0.16 -22.81
N GLU A 254 -6.35 -0.67 -23.66
CA GLU A 254 -6.44 -0.51 -25.13
C GLU A 254 -7.88 -0.63 -25.63
N GLY A 255 -8.74 -1.41 -24.95
CA GLY A 255 -10.16 -1.55 -25.24
C GLY A 255 -11.05 -0.47 -24.64
N MET A 256 -10.48 0.55 -23.99
CA MET A 256 -11.18 1.66 -23.33
C MET A 256 -11.08 2.93 -24.17
N ASN A 257 -12.09 3.81 -24.12
CA ASN A 257 -11.99 5.16 -24.66
C ASN A 257 -11.14 6.07 -23.77
N ALA A 258 -10.87 7.32 -24.18
CA ALA A 258 -10.02 8.25 -23.44
C ALA A 258 -10.54 8.52 -22.02
N THR A 259 -11.85 8.80 -21.87
CA THR A 259 -12.46 9.06 -20.56
C THR A 259 -12.36 7.85 -19.62
N GLN A 260 -12.53 6.65 -20.15
CA GLN A 260 -12.40 5.40 -19.37
C GLN A 260 -10.96 5.14 -18.95
N ARG A 261 -9.97 5.42 -19.82
CA ARG A 261 -8.55 5.36 -19.46
C ARG A 261 -8.20 6.36 -18.38
N ASP A 262 -8.76 7.59 -18.43
CA ASP A 262 -8.57 8.58 -17.37
C ASP A 262 -9.16 8.11 -16.03
N LEU A 263 -10.32 7.44 -16.04
CA LEU A 263 -10.90 6.85 -14.84
C LEU A 263 -10.04 5.70 -14.28
N LEU A 264 -9.49 4.85 -15.15
CA LEU A 264 -8.54 3.80 -14.74
C LEU A 264 -7.29 4.41 -14.10
N MET A 265 -6.72 5.45 -14.72
CA MET A 265 -5.55 6.12 -14.15
C MET A 265 -5.88 6.82 -12.81
N LYS A 266 -7.04 7.46 -12.68
CA LYS A 266 -7.51 8.00 -11.40
C LYS A 266 -7.63 6.93 -10.32
N LEU A 267 -8.14 5.75 -10.66
CA LEU A 267 -8.20 4.63 -9.73
C LEU A 267 -6.79 4.18 -9.30
N ILE A 268 -5.85 4.08 -10.24
CA ILE A 268 -4.44 3.78 -9.93
C ILE A 268 -3.81 4.86 -9.05
N ASP A 269 -4.14 6.14 -9.29
CA ASP A 269 -3.65 7.28 -8.50
C ASP A 269 -4.15 7.24 -7.05
N VAL A 270 -5.30 6.63 -6.80
CA VAL A 270 -5.78 6.39 -5.42
C VAL A 270 -4.77 5.53 -4.65
N TYR A 271 -4.26 4.48 -5.27
CA TYR A 271 -3.29 3.56 -4.64
C TYR A 271 -1.89 4.15 -4.56
N THR A 272 -1.37 4.68 -5.66
CA THR A 272 -0.02 5.27 -5.67
C THR A 272 0.08 6.46 -4.72
N GLY A 273 -1.00 7.21 -4.57
CA GLY A 273 -1.09 8.38 -3.70
C GLY A 273 -1.02 8.10 -2.19
N TYR A 274 -0.94 6.84 -1.75
CA TYR A 274 -0.65 6.49 -0.36
C TYR A 274 0.83 6.62 -0.01
N MET A 275 1.71 6.42 -0.97
CA MET A 275 3.16 6.46 -0.76
C MET A 275 3.69 7.89 -0.75
N ALA A 276 4.90 8.08 -0.21
CA ALA A 276 5.62 9.35 -0.32
C ALA A 276 5.71 9.79 -1.80
N PRO A 277 5.71 11.09 -2.09
CA PRO A 277 5.55 11.60 -3.46
C PRO A 277 6.57 11.07 -4.47
N ASP A 278 7.82 10.89 -4.07
CA ASP A 278 8.89 10.35 -4.91
C ASP A 278 8.69 8.84 -5.19
N ILE A 279 8.27 8.06 -4.19
CA ILE A 279 7.93 6.64 -4.34
C ILE A 279 6.72 6.49 -5.29
N ALA A 280 5.72 7.34 -5.13
CA ALA A 280 4.55 7.37 -5.99
C ALA A 280 4.91 7.72 -7.45
N ALA A 281 5.77 8.73 -7.64
CA ALA A 281 6.26 9.15 -8.96
C ALA A 281 7.06 8.04 -9.66
N ASP A 282 7.95 7.35 -8.94
CA ASP A 282 8.71 6.22 -9.48
C ASP A 282 7.79 5.06 -9.88
N ARG A 283 6.82 4.71 -9.04
CA ARG A 283 5.80 3.68 -9.35
C ARG A 283 5.02 4.04 -10.61
N GLN A 284 4.58 5.29 -10.74
CA GLN A 284 3.90 5.80 -11.93
C GLN A 284 4.79 5.74 -13.18
N ALA A 285 6.08 6.06 -13.07
CA ALA A 285 7.03 5.99 -14.18
C ALA A 285 7.23 4.54 -14.65
N ARG A 286 7.40 3.60 -13.71
CA ARG A 286 7.52 2.15 -14.04
C ARG A 286 6.27 1.62 -14.72
N LEU A 287 5.09 1.99 -14.26
CA LEU A 287 3.81 1.62 -14.84
C LEU A 287 3.67 2.12 -16.29
N ARG A 288 4.01 3.40 -16.56
CA ARG A 288 3.98 3.97 -17.92
C ARG A 288 5.01 3.29 -18.84
N LYS A 289 6.22 3.01 -18.34
CA LYS A 289 7.25 2.30 -19.07
C LYS A 289 6.83 0.87 -19.46
N ALA A 290 6.06 0.20 -18.62
CA ALA A 290 5.57 -1.16 -18.86
C ALA A 290 4.41 -1.22 -19.87
N GLY A 291 3.74 -0.09 -20.14
CA GLY A 291 2.66 0.04 -21.10
C GLY A 291 1.28 0.15 -20.43
N VAL A 292 0.75 1.36 -20.38
CA VAL A 292 -0.56 1.66 -19.79
C VAL A 292 -1.68 0.93 -20.52
N GLU A 293 -1.57 0.77 -21.84
CA GLU A 293 -2.53 0.10 -22.71
C GLU A 293 -2.77 -1.38 -22.32
N LYS A 294 -1.80 -2.00 -21.66
CA LYS A 294 -1.83 -3.40 -21.23
C LYS A 294 -2.48 -3.60 -19.85
N ILE A 295 -2.81 -2.51 -19.16
CA ILE A 295 -3.42 -2.60 -17.82
C ILE A 295 -4.86 -3.06 -17.97
N GLY A 296 -5.19 -4.19 -17.34
CA GLY A 296 -6.54 -4.74 -17.29
C GLY A 296 -7.29 -4.31 -16.03
N PHE A 297 -8.60 -4.10 -16.18
CA PHE A 297 -9.55 -3.92 -15.11
C PHE A 297 -10.54 -5.09 -15.10
N ALA A 298 -10.70 -5.73 -13.96
CA ALA A 298 -11.62 -6.83 -13.78
C ALA A 298 -12.48 -6.64 -12.52
N TRP A 299 -13.72 -7.11 -12.60
CA TRP A 299 -14.73 -7.06 -11.54
C TRP A 299 -15.36 -8.43 -11.33
N ALA A 300 -15.79 -8.74 -10.11
CA ALA A 300 -16.64 -9.88 -9.81
C ALA A 300 -17.62 -9.50 -8.69
N GLY A 301 -18.82 -10.11 -8.73
CA GLY A 301 -19.87 -9.83 -7.77
C GLY A 301 -20.80 -8.70 -8.20
N GLU A 302 -21.52 -8.16 -7.22
CA GLU A 302 -22.59 -7.17 -7.45
C GLU A 302 -22.01 -5.79 -7.76
N THR A 303 -22.71 -5.03 -8.61
CA THR A 303 -22.26 -3.71 -9.08
C THR A 303 -22.77 -2.55 -8.23
N GLU A 304 -23.69 -2.80 -7.32
CA GLU A 304 -24.29 -1.80 -6.44
C GLU A 304 -23.43 -1.56 -5.20
N ARG A 305 -23.42 -0.31 -4.70
CA ARG A 305 -22.73 0.04 -3.45
C ARG A 305 -23.31 -0.72 -2.25
N GLY A 306 -22.42 -1.14 -1.33
CA GLY A 306 -22.81 -1.87 -0.13
C GLY A 306 -23.15 -3.35 -0.37
N LYS A 307 -22.84 -3.85 -1.56
CA LYS A 307 -22.99 -5.25 -1.96
C LYS A 307 -21.62 -5.91 -2.10
N LYS A 308 -21.62 -7.24 -2.06
CA LYS A 308 -20.40 -8.06 -2.16
C LYS A 308 -19.77 -7.94 -3.53
N HIS A 309 -18.51 -7.50 -3.56
CA HIS A 309 -17.78 -7.35 -4.81
C HIS A 309 -16.27 -7.49 -4.59
N TYR A 310 -15.61 -7.77 -5.69
CA TYR A 310 -14.16 -7.81 -5.84
C TYR A 310 -13.80 -7.09 -7.12
N TYR A 311 -12.69 -6.39 -7.12
CA TYR A 311 -12.06 -5.94 -8.36
C TYR A 311 -10.55 -6.09 -8.30
N ARG A 312 -9.94 -6.10 -9.49
CA ARG A 312 -8.48 -6.01 -9.63
C ARG A 312 -8.09 -5.11 -10.78
N ILE A 313 -6.90 -4.53 -10.62
CA ILE A 313 -6.16 -3.83 -11.67
C ILE A 313 -4.87 -4.60 -11.87
N GLN A 314 -4.60 -5.05 -13.07
CA GLN A 314 -3.40 -5.81 -13.36
C GLN A 314 -2.66 -5.25 -14.55
N GLY A 315 -1.42 -4.82 -14.34
CA GLY A 315 -0.50 -4.44 -15.40
C GLY A 315 0.55 -5.53 -15.64
N PRO A 316 1.51 -5.29 -16.55
CA PRO A 316 2.60 -6.25 -16.79
C PRO A 316 3.49 -6.52 -15.58
N THR A 317 3.59 -5.58 -14.63
CA THR A 317 4.53 -5.64 -13.51
C THR A 317 3.86 -5.67 -12.14
N PHE A 318 2.55 -5.42 -12.06
CA PHE A 318 1.86 -5.25 -10.78
C PHE A 318 0.44 -5.81 -10.79
N LEU A 319 -0.07 -6.04 -9.60
CA LEU A 319 -1.45 -6.42 -9.32
C LEU A 319 -1.97 -5.57 -8.15
N VAL A 320 -3.15 -5.00 -8.32
CA VAL A 320 -3.98 -4.48 -7.23
C VAL A 320 -5.19 -5.38 -7.08
N GLU A 321 -5.49 -5.79 -5.87
CA GLU A 321 -6.74 -6.46 -5.52
C GLU A 321 -7.49 -5.65 -4.47
N TYR A 322 -8.80 -5.64 -4.58
CA TYR A 322 -9.74 -5.09 -3.61
C TYR A 322 -10.91 -6.07 -3.46
N ASP A 323 -11.14 -6.51 -2.25
CA ASP A 323 -12.22 -7.39 -1.89
C ASP A 323 -13.11 -6.74 -0.82
N ASN A 324 -14.43 -6.83 -0.99
CA ASN A 324 -15.41 -6.40 -0.01
C ASN A 324 -16.56 -7.43 0.05
N THR A 325 -16.22 -8.66 0.47
CA THR A 325 -17.19 -9.77 0.45
C THR A 325 -17.59 -10.25 1.84
N GLN A 326 -16.73 -10.05 2.82
CA GLN A 326 -16.99 -10.45 4.20
C GLN A 326 -17.97 -9.48 4.87
N ASN A 327 -18.57 -9.89 5.99
CA ASN A 327 -19.54 -9.11 6.76
C ASN A 327 -20.66 -8.48 5.89
N ASP A 328 -21.15 -9.27 4.93
CA ASP A 328 -22.19 -8.86 3.99
C ASP A 328 -21.84 -7.60 3.19
N GLY A 329 -20.62 -7.58 2.62
CA GLY A 329 -20.09 -6.46 1.84
C GLY A 329 -19.76 -5.23 2.70
N ASN A 330 -19.28 -5.46 3.93
CA ASN A 330 -18.86 -4.40 4.83
C ASN A 330 -17.51 -4.67 5.49
N HIS A 331 -16.59 -5.35 4.79
CA HIS A 331 -15.25 -5.66 5.28
C HIS A 331 -14.29 -5.72 4.09
N ILE A 332 -13.37 -4.78 4.02
CA ILE A 332 -12.48 -4.57 2.87
C ILE A 332 -11.10 -5.14 3.15
N HIS A 333 -10.57 -5.86 2.17
CA HIS A 333 -9.15 -6.17 2.01
C HIS A 333 -8.65 -5.58 0.70
N SER A 334 -7.56 -4.82 0.72
CA SER A 334 -6.99 -4.17 -0.46
C SER A 334 -5.47 -4.21 -0.44
N VAL A 335 -4.85 -4.61 -1.55
CA VAL A 335 -3.40 -4.79 -1.64
C VAL A 335 -2.85 -4.31 -2.98
N TRP A 336 -1.68 -3.71 -2.95
CA TRP A 336 -0.80 -3.55 -4.12
C TRP A 336 0.37 -4.51 -4.03
N ARG A 337 0.62 -5.26 -5.10
CA ARG A 337 1.70 -6.23 -5.24
C ARG A 337 2.49 -5.95 -6.52
N ASP A 338 3.79 -6.16 -6.48
CA ASP A 338 4.65 -6.13 -7.67
C ASP A 338 5.16 -7.56 -7.94
N PHE A 339 4.95 -8.10 -9.17
CA PHE A 339 5.26 -9.51 -9.46
C PHE A 339 6.72 -9.88 -9.20
N ASP A 340 7.65 -9.02 -9.61
CA ASP A 340 9.09 -9.21 -9.39
C ASP A 340 9.66 -8.31 -8.29
N GLY A 341 8.92 -7.26 -7.90
CA GLY A 341 9.39 -6.17 -7.05
C GLY A 341 8.98 -6.27 -5.58
N ASP A 342 8.10 -7.19 -5.23
CA ASP A 342 7.70 -7.40 -3.84
C ASP A 342 8.93 -7.65 -2.95
N PHE A 343 8.96 -6.99 -1.80
CA PHE A 343 10.09 -6.99 -0.86
C PHE A 343 11.40 -6.46 -1.47
N GLY A 344 11.34 -5.68 -2.57
CA GLY A 344 12.51 -5.12 -3.25
C GLY A 344 13.35 -6.13 -4.03
N ARG A 345 12.82 -7.29 -4.40
CA ARG A 345 13.55 -8.38 -5.05
C ARG A 345 14.15 -8.02 -6.40
N ASP A 346 13.44 -7.22 -7.22
CA ASP A 346 13.92 -6.73 -8.51
C ASP A 346 15.11 -5.78 -8.33
N LEU A 347 14.99 -4.82 -7.43
CA LEU A 347 16.05 -3.85 -7.10
C LEU A 347 17.29 -4.55 -6.54
N LEU A 348 17.12 -5.54 -5.67
CA LEU A 348 18.21 -6.33 -5.11
C LEU A 348 18.93 -7.14 -6.18
N ARG A 349 18.19 -7.79 -7.11
CA ARG A 349 18.80 -8.52 -8.25
C ARG A 349 19.57 -7.61 -9.18
N GLU A 350 19.04 -6.42 -9.46
CA GLU A 350 19.72 -5.43 -10.33
C GLU A 350 20.99 -4.92 -9.65
N HIS A 351 20.92 -4.61 -8.37
CA HIS A 351 22.08 -4.20 -7.58
C HIS A 351 23.20 -5.24 -7.63
N LEU A 352 22.90 -6.51 -7.34
CA LEU A 352 23.87 -7.60 -7.38
C LEU A 352 24.50 -7.84 -8.77
N ARG A 353 23.83 -7.43 -9.85
CA ARG A 353 24.38 -7.51 -11.22
C ARG A 353 25.29 -6.35 -11.58
N THR A 354 25.10 -5.18 -10.96
CA THR A 354 25.79 -3.93 -11.32
C THR A 354 26.97 -3.62 -10.39
N VAL A 355 27.00 -4.19 -9.21
CA VAL A 355 28.11 -4.03 -8.24
C VAL A 355 28.93 -5.32 -8.24
N ALA A 356 30.17 -5.24 -8.74
CA ALA A 356 31.15 -6.30 -8.56
C ALA A 356 31.51 -6.38 -7.06
N HIS A 357 31.26 -7.50 -6.44
CA HIS A 357 31.62 -7.82 -5.06
C HIS A 357 33.02 -8.44 -5.01
#